data_b543844f54732c3b302163559f915eb6
#
_entry.id   b543844f54732c3b302163559f915eb6
#
_cell.length_a   1.000
_cell.length_b   1.000
_cell.length_c   1.000
_cell.angle_alpha   90.00
_cell.angle_beta   90.00
_cell.angle_gamma   90.00
#
_symmetry.space_group_name_H-M   'P 1'
#
loop_
_entity.id
_entity.type
_entity.pdbx_description
1 polymer ?
#
loop_
_entity_poly.entity_id
_entity_poly.type
_entity_poly.pdbx_seq_one_letter_code
_entity_poly.pdbx_strand_id
1 'polypeptide(L)'
;MKVAVIGGGPSGMMAAYFAAKNKNQVSLYEKNEKLGKKLFITGKGRCNITNAKDISEFFDQVSRNAKFLYSAFYSFTNLDMIDLLNNNGVSTQVERGDRVFPKSNKSSDVIKVYEKLLAKENVNILLNTEVKSLVKKDEKFYINKDQVYDKVIVATGGISYQGTGSTGDGYKFAKNFSIKTTDLKAGLIPIELNDDFIKDLQGLALKNVELIAEFDKKKKHTEFGELLFTHFGISGPTVLTMSNVINRANNIKLYLDLKPALDFQKLDNRLLRDFDNYKNKIISNALDDLLPKKLVDPILKLAGFSGKEVVNEITKEKRHDLVKVIKKMPLSYKKLFDINAAIITSGGIDIKEIDSSTMEAKKVEGLYFCGEVLDLDAFTGGYNLQIANSTGFLAGNSITN
;
A
#
# COMPACT_ATOMS: atom_id res chain seq x y z
N MET A 1 -3.40 -35.14 4.84
CA MET A 1 -2.18 -34.90 4.03
C MET A 1 -1.14 -34.14 4.85
N LYS A 2 0.14 -34.18 4.45
CA LYS A 2 1.19 -33.31 4.99
C LYS A 2 1.29 -32.04 4.15
N VAL A 3 1.14 -30.87 4.77
CA VAL A 3 1.16 -29.57 4.10
C VAL A 3 2.26 -28.71 4.67
N ALA A 4 3.09 -28.11 3.81
CA ALA A 4 4.02 -27.09 4.21
C ALA A 4 3.51 -25.70 3.84
N VAL A 5 3.64 -24.74 4.75
CA VAL A 5 3.40 -23.32 4.49
C VAL A 5 4.73 -22.58 4.66
N ILE A 6 5.14 -21.82 3.66
CA ILE A 6 6.42 -21.10 3.65
C ILE A 6 6.14 -19.60 3.81
N GLY A 7 6.48 -19.05 4.99
CA GLY A 7 6.30 -17.65 5.37
C GLY A 7 5.25 -17.46 6.47
N GLY A 8 5.68 -16.93 7.60
CA GLY A 8 4.86 -16.67 8.79
C GLY A 8 4.23 -15.26 8.82
N GLY A 9 3.93 -14.69 7.64
CA GLY A 9 3.13 -13.47 7.49
C GLY A 9 1.63 -13.73 7.63
N PRO A 10 0.77 -12.69 7.54
CA PRO A 10 -0.68 -12.84 7.71
C PRO A 10 -1.30 -13.87 6.75
N SER A 11 -0.90 -13.87 5.47
CA SER A 11 -1.41 -14.86 4.50
C SER A 11 -0.98 -16.28 4.84
N GLY A 12 0.28 -16.48 5.27
CA GLY A 12 0.75 -17.82 5.63
C GLY A 12 0.14 -18.33 6.94
N MET A 13 -0.05 -17.46 7.93
CA MET A 13 -0.73 -17.85 9.18
C MET A 13 -2.18 -18.23 8.94
N MET A 14 -2.92 -17.47 8.09
CA MET A 14 -4.27 -17.82 7.67
C MET A 14 -4.31 -19.14 6.91
N ALA A 15 -3.44 -19.32 5.92
CA ALA A 15 -3.36 -20.54 5.13
C ALA A 15 -3.05 -21.77 6.00
N ALA A 16 -2.09 -21.65 6.92
CA ALA A 16 -1.74 -22.74 7.84
C ALA A 16 -2.89 -23.12 8.76
N TYR A 17 -3.58 -22.12 9.32
CA TYR A 17 -4.73 -22.35 10.19
C TYR A 17 -5.86 -23.10 9.47
N PHE A 18 -6.27 -22.63 8.28
CA PHE A 18 -7.39 -23.25 7.57
C PHE A 18 -7.02 -24.60 6.95
N ALA A 19 -5.79 -24.80 6.49
CA ALA A 19 -5.33 -26.11 6.08
C ALA A 19 -5.34 -27.13 7.25
N ALA A 20 -4.90 -26.71 8.45
CA ALA A 20 -4.93 -27.57 9.64
C ALA A 20 -6.36 -27.87 10.11
N LYS A 21 -7.27 -26.87 10.04
CA LYS A 21 -8.70 -27.06 10.35
C LYS A 21 -9.36 -28.10 9.46
N ASN A 22 -8.89 -28.29 8.22
CA ASN A 22 -9.27 -29.35 7.31
C ASN A 22 -8.56 -30.69 7.61
N LYS A 23 -8.06 -30.87 8.84
CA LYS A 23 -7.43 -32.10 9.35
C LYS A 23 -6.13 -32.51 8.64
N ASN A 24 -5.44 -31.55 8.02
CA ASN A 24 -4.10 -31.77 7.49
C ASN A 24 -3.04 -31.62 8.59
N GLN A 25 -1.92 -32.33 8.44
CA GLN A 25 -0.73 -32.13 9.26
C GLN A 25 0.08 -30.97 8.66
N VAL A 26 0.07 -29.80 9.33
CA VAL A 26 0.65 -28.57 8.78
C VAL A 26 1.95 -28.21 9.48
N SER A 27 2.99 -27.89 8.69
CA SER A 27 4.22 -27.24 9.15
C SER A 27 4.35 -25.85 8.55
N LEU A 28 4.49 -24.82 9.41
CA LEU A 28 4.68 -23.42 9.03
C LEU A 28 6.14 -23.03 9.19
N TYR A 29 6.82 -22.74 8.10
CA TYR A 29 8.20 -22.30 8.05
C TYR A 29 8.31 -20.78 8.12
N GLU A 30 9.07 -20.27 9.08
CA GLU A 30 9.42 -18.85 9.18
C GLU A 30 10.91 -18.71 9.43
N LYS A 31 11.58 -17.92 8.58
CA LYS A 31 13.03 -17.73 8.68
C LYS A 31 13.46 -16.81 9.83
N ASN A 32 12.55 -15.99 10.33
CA ASN A 32 12.77 -15.10 11.46
C ASN A 32 12.50 -15.80 12.80
N GLU A 33 12.88 -15.11 13.88
CA GLU A 33 12.70 -15.54 15.27
C GLU A 33 11.24 -15.45 15.78
N LYS A 34 10.34 -14.84 14.98
CA LYS A 34 8.91 -14.66 15.33
C LYS A 34 8.04 -14.51 14.10
N LEU A 35 6.76 -14.83 14.26
CA LEU A 35 5.74 -14.63 13.23
C LEU A 35 5.40 -13.14 13.06
N GLY A 36 4.88 -12.78 11.89
CA GLY A 36 4.23 -11.48 11.64
C GLY A 36 5.15 -10.27 11.71
N LYS A 37 6.46 -10.36 11.47
CA LYS A 37 7.39 -9.20 11.57
C LYS A 37 6.95 -7.99 10.77
N LYS A 38 6.51 -8.19 9.50
CA LYS A 38 6.00 -7.08 8.69
C LYS A 38 4.65 -6.59 9.21
N LEU A 39 3.77 -7.49 9.64
CA LEU A 39 2.48 -7.13 10.26
C LEU A 39 2.68 -6.25 11.50
N PHE A 40 3.68 -6.56 12.33
CA PHE A 40 3.97 -5.81 13.55
C PHE A 40 4.22 -4.32 13.31
N ILE A 41 4.85 -3.93 12.21
CA ILE A 41 5.17 -2.53 11.89
C ILE A 41 4.06 -1.81 11.09
N THR A 42 3.04 -2.53 10.60
CA THR A 42 1.96 -1.93 9.81
C THR A 42 1.14 -0.93 10.62
N GLY A 43 0.60 0.09 9.94
CA GLY A 43 -0.18 1.13 10.60
C GLY A 43 0.57 1.86 11.73
N LYS A 44 1.89 2.01 11.63
CA LYS A 44 2.77 2.57 12.68
C LYS A 44 2.71 1.76 13.99
N GLY A 45 2.69 0.44 13.89
CA GLY A 45 2.61 -0.47 15.03
C GLY A 45 1.18 -0.72 15.55
N ARG A 46 0.16 -0.14 14.90
CA ARG A 46 -1.25 -0.28 15.29
C ARG A 46 -1.97 -1.40 14.54
N CYS A 47 -1.49 -1.81 13.38
CA CYS A 47 -2.10 -2.74 12.44
C CYS A 47 -3.47 -2.27 11.89
N ASN A 48 -3.48 -1.65 10.71
CA ASN A 48 -4.72 -1.43 9.95
C ASN A 48 -5.16 -2.74 9.30
N ILE A 49 -6.02 -3.48 9.99
CA ILE A 49 -6.33 -4.90 9.73
C ILE A 49 -7.07 -5.09 8.43
N THR A 50 -8.08 -4.26 8.20
CA THR A 50 -8.97 -4.27 7.04
C THR A 50 -9.68 -2.92 6.92
N ASN A 51 -10.72 -2.85 6.10
CA ASN A 51 -11.62 -1.70 5.97
C ASN A 51 -13.05 -2.12 6.26
N ALA A 52 -13.88 -1.23 6.78
CA ALA A 52 -15.28 -1.53 7.14
C ALA A 52 -16.28 -1.28 6.01
N LYS A 53 -15.83 -0.83 4.83
CA LYS A 53 -16.67 -0.70 3.64
C LYS A 53 -17.27 -2.05 3.22
N ASP A 54 -18.31 -1.99 2.40
CA ASP A 54 -18.82 -3.19 1.75
C ASP A 54 -17.73 -3.87 0.93
N ILE A 55 -17.69 -5.20 0.95
CA ILE A 55 -16.64 -5.97 0.26
C ILE A 55 -16.62 -5.70 -1.25
N SER A 56 -17.75 -5.36 -1.86
CA SER A 56 -17.83 -4.99 -3.27
C SER A 56 -17.04 -3.71 -3.61
N GLU A 57 -16.89 -2.79 -2.68
CA GLU A 57 -16.11 -1.57 -2.87
C GLU A 57 -14.59 -1.81 -2.80
N PHE A 58 -14.15 -2.97 -2.31
CA PHE A 58 -12.73 -3.31 -2.24
C PHE A 58 -12.09 -3.45 -3.62
N PHE A 59 -12.86 -3.87 -4.62
CA PHE A 59 -12.37 -4.01 -5.99
C PHE A 59 -11.88 -2.68 -6.58
N ASP A 60 -12.51 -1.56 -6.22
CA ASP A 60 -12.10 -0.21 -6.63
C ASP A 60 -10.81 0.25 -5.95
N GLN A 61 -10.44 -0.40 -4.86
CA GLN A 61 -9.22 -0.10 -4.12
C GLN A 61 -8.03 -0.98 -4.54
N VAL A 62 -8.27 -2.01 -5.33
CA VAL A 62 -7.22 -2.86 -5.89
C VAL A 62 -6.70 -2.23 -7.18
N SER A 63 -5.42 -1.85 -7.18
CA SER A 63 -4.82 -1.11 -8.29
C SER A 63 -4.59 -1.98 -9.54
N ARG A 64 -4.46 -3.29 -9.34
CA ARG A 64 -4.20 -4.26 -10.42
C ARG A 64 -4.91 -5.57 -10.18
N ASN A 65 -5.40 -6.16 -11.28
CA ASN A 65 -5.95 -7.53 -11.29
C ASN A 65 -7.12 -7.77 -10.33
N ALA A 66 -7.90 -6.73 -9.99
CA ALA A 66 -8.99 -6.79 -9.01
C ALA A 66 -9.93 -8.00 -9.21
N LYS A 67 -10.31 -8.30 -10.46
CA LYS A 67 -11.23 -9.41 -10.78
C LYS A 67 -10.72 -10.78 -10.32
N PHE A 68 -9.42 -10.97 -10.20
CA PHE A 68 -8.83 -12.22 -9.71
C PHE A 68 -9.22 -12.50 -8.24
N LEU A 69 -9.48 -11.45 -7.46
CA LEU A 69 -9.80 -11.56 -6.04
C LEU A 69 -11.27 -11.91 -5.75
N TYR A 70 -12.10 -12.09 -6.78
CA TYR A 70 -13.52 -12.33 -6.58
C TYR A 70 -13.79 -13.50 -5.61
N SER A 71 -13.24 -14.68 -5.92
CA SER A 71 -13.42 -15.86 -5.05
C SER A 71 -12.84 -15.63 -3.66
N ALA A 72 -11.65 -15.03 -3.54
CA ALA A 72 -11.00 -14.82 -2.26
C ALA A 72 -11.79 -13.84 -1.37
N PHE A 73 -12.25 -12.70 -1.90
CA PHE A 73 -12.97 -11.68 -1.12
C PHE A 73 -14.36 -12.15 -0.67
N TYR A 74 -15.07 -12.92 -1.49
CA TYR A 74 -16.38 -13.45 -1.11
C TYR A 74 -16.31 -14.73 -0.29
N SER A 75 -15.19 -15.46 -0.31
CA SER A 75 -14.99 -16.63 0.57
C SER A 75 -14.53 -16.25 1.98
N PHE A 76 -13.83 -15.12 2.14
CA PHE A 76 -13.39 -14.57 3.43
C PHE A 76 -13.39 -13.05 3.37
N THR A 77 -14.47 -12.46 3.82
CA THR A 77 -14.74 -11.02 3.77
C THR A 77 -14.00 -10.25 4.85
N ASN A 78 -14.06 -8.93 4.78
CA ASN A 78 -13.60 -8.04 5.85
C ASN A 78 -14.41 -8.21 7.15
N LEU A 79 -15.69 -8.53 7.06
CA LEU A 79 -16.52 -8.84 8.23
C LEU A 79 -16.08 -10.14 8.89
N ASP A 80 -15.77 -11.18 8.11
CA ASP A 80 -15.21 -12.43 8.64
C ASP A 80 -13.88 -12.19 9.38
N MET A 81 -13.04 -11.30 8.87
CA MET A 81 -11.77 -10.92 9.53
C MET A 81 -12.03 -10.18 10.86
N ILE A 82 -12.97 -9.25 10.88
CA ILE A 82 -13.39 -8.52 12.09
C ILE A 82 -13.93 -9.51 13.14
N ASP A 83 -14.81 -10.41 12.73
CA ASP A 83 -15.41 -11.42 13.59
C ASP A 83 -14.36 -12.42 14.11
N LEU A 84 -13.42 -12.83 13.26
CA LEU A 84 -12.31 -13.69 13.68
C LEU A 84 -11.55 -13.07 14.87
N LEU A 85 -11.23 -11.79 14.80
CA LEU A 85 -10.50 -11.10 15.86
C LEU A 85 -11.36 -10.90 17.10
N ASN A 86 -12.58 -10.41 16.96
CA ASN A 86 -13.50 -10.17 18.07
C ASN A 86 -13.80 -11.45 18.85
N ASN A 87 -14.06 -12.56 18.14
CA ASN A 87 -14.33 -13.87 18.74
C ASN A 87 -13.09 -14.51 19.41
N ASN A 88 -11.89 -13.99 19.13
CA ASN A 88 -10.65 -14.44 19.75
C ASN A 88 -10.06 -13.43 20.76
N GLY A 89 -10.88 -12.45 21.21
CA GLY A 89 -10.57 -11.56 22.32
C GLY A 89 -9.89 -10.25 21.92
N VAL A 90 -9.80 -9.92 20.63
CA VAL A 90 -9.29 -8.63 20.13
C VAL A 90 -10.43 -7.81 19.56
N SER A 91 -11.01 -6.94 20.38
CA SER A 91 -12.03 -5.98 19.94
C SER A 91 -11.45 -5.02 18.92
N THR A 92 -12.24 -4.71 17.88
CA THR A 92 -11.86 -3.79 16.79
C THR A 92 -12.59 -2.44 16.92
N GLN A 93 -12.07 -1.43 16.25
CA GLN A 93 -12.70 -0.12 16.08
C GLN A 93 -12.53 0.40 14.66
N VAL A 94 -13.52 1.15 14.19
CA VAL A 94 -13.49 1.83 12.90
C VAL A 94 -13.06 3.28 13.08
N GLU A 95 -12.10 3.72 12.28
CA GLU A 95 -11.61 5.10 12.25
C GLU A 95 -11.93 5.78 10.92
N ARG A 96 -11.60 7.07 10.80
CA ARG A 96 -11.81 7.86 9.57
C ARG A 96 -11.34 7.12 8.33
N GLY A 97 -12.17 7.09 7.30
CA GLY A 97 -11.93 6.36 6.03
C GLY A 97 -12.16 4.86 6.19
N ASP A 98 -13.06 4.49 7.12
CA ASP A 98 -13.53 3.12 7.38
C ASP A 98 -12.40 2.13 7.72
N ARG A 99 -11.26 2.63 8.17
CA ARG A 99 -10.09 1.82 8.54
C ARG A 99 -10.33 1.10 9.85
N VAL A 100 -10.09 -0.21 9.86
CA VAL A 100 -10.29 -1.06 11.03
C VAL A 100 -8.96 -1.29 11.76
N PHE A 101 -8.96 -0.99 13.07
CA PHE A 101 -7.82 -1.20 13.97
C PHE A 101 -8.24 -2.00 15.20
N PRO A 102 -7.31 -2.69 15.89
CA PRO A 102 -7.59 -3.21 17.23
C PRO A 102 -7.79 -2.02 18.20
N LYS A 103 -8.76 -2.10 19.10
CA LYS A 103 -9.00 -1.05 20.13
C LYS A 103 -7.79 -0.81 21.01
N SER A 104 -6.94 -1.82 21.22
CA SER A 104 -5.68 -1.69 21.95
C SER A 104 -4.64 -0.84 21.25
N ASN A 105 -4.80 -0.57 19.95
CA ASN A 105 -3.80 0.06 19.09
C ASN A 105 -2.44 -0.67 19.05
N LYS A 106 -2.44 -1.99 19.23
CA LYS A 106 -1.24 -2.83 19.25
C LYS A 106 -1.33 -3.95 18.22
N SER A 107 -0.45 -3.93 17.23
CA SER A 107 -0.33 -5.00 16.22
C SER A 107 0.02 -6.36 16.84
N SER A 108 0.72 -6.36 17.98
CA SER A 108 1.04 -7.57 18.73
C SER A 108 -0.18 -8.38 19.15
N ASP A 109 -1.30 -7.72 19.44
CA ASP A 109 -2.50 -8.42 19.88
C ASP A 109 -3.16 -9.17 18.71
N VAL A 110 -3.09 -8.59 17.50
CA VAL A 110 -3.53 -9.26 16.28
C VAL A 110 -2.65 -10.49 15.99
N ILE A 111 -1.32 -10.37 16.15
CA ILE A 111 -0.40 -11.50 15.96
C ILE A 111 -0.70 -12.63 16.94
N LYS A 112 -0.94 -12.30 18.21
CA LYS A 112 -1.33 -13.29 19.23
C LYS A 112 -2.59 -14.07 18.88
N VAL A 113 -3.55 -13.45 18.19
CA VAL A 113 -4.74 -14.18 17.71
C VAL A 113 -4.34 -15.25 16.70
N TYR A 114 -3.48 -14.91 15.72
CA TYR A 114 -3.00 -15.93 14.79
C TYR A 114 -2.23 -17.05 15.50
N GLU A 115 -1.32 -16.72 16.42
CA GLU A 115 -0.56 -17.70 17.20
C GLU A 115 -1.50 -18.65 17.99
N LYS A 116 -2.53 -18.10 18.62
CA LYS A 116 -3.55 -18.87 19.34
C LYS A 116 -4.32 -19.81 18.39
N LEU A 117 -4.70 -19.33 17.22
CA LEU A 117 -5.42 -20.14 16.22
C LEU A 117 -4.55 -21.27 15.68
N LEU A 118 -3.29 -21.01 15.39
CA LEU A 118 -2.32 -22.01 14.94
C LEU A 118 -2.07 -23.09 16.01
N ALA A 119 -1.92 -22.67 17.28
CA ALA A 119 -1.74 -23.59 18.40
C ALA A 119 -2.99 -24.48 18.62
N LYS A 120 -4.20 -23.91 18.48
CA LYS A 120 -5.46 -24.66 18.62
C LYS A 120 -5.58 -25.82 17.63
N GLU A 121 -5.07 -25.62 16.40
CA GLU A 121 -5.10 -26.65 15.35
C GLU A 121 -3.78 -27.46 15.28
N ASN A 122 -2.93 -27.37 16.29
CA ASN A 122 -1.65 -28.10 16.38
C ASN A 122 -0.73 -27.91 15.18
N VAL A 123 -0.67 -26.71 14.62
CA VAL A 123 0.26 -26.37 13.54
C VAL A 123 1.70 -26.40 14.07
N ASN A 124 2.58 -27.16 13.41
CA ASN A 124 3.99 -27.19 13.73
C ASN A 124 4.71 -25.93 13.22
N ILE A 125 5.03 -25.00 14.11
CA ILE A 125 5.69 -23.73 13.76
C ILE A 125 7.21 -23.89 13.86
N LEU A 126 7.90 -23.68 12.74
CA LEU A 126 9.36 -23.80 12.60
C LEU A 126 9.97 -22.39 12.41
N LEU A 127 10.26 -21.72 13.51
CA LEU A 127 10.96 -20.43 13.53
C LEU A 127 12.45 -20.60 13.23
N ASN A 128 13.13 -19.51 12.84
CA ASN A 128 14.55 -19.49 12.45
C ASN A 128 14.89 -20.56 11.40
N THR A 129 13.89 -20.92 10.57
CA THR A 129 14.01 -22.02 9.62
C THR A 129 13.73 -21.52 8.19
N GLU A 130 14.82 -21.19 7.48
CA GLU A 130 14.76 -20.74 6.11
C GLU A 130 14.55 -21.91 5.15
N VAL A 131 13.59 -21.78 4.25
CA VAL A 131 13.43 -22.67 3.11
C VAL A 131 14.35 -22.19 1.99
N LYS A 132 15.43 -22.93 1.74
CA LYS A 132 16.44 -22.62 0.71
C LYS A 132 16.16 -23.31 -0.63
N SER A 133 15.53 -24.47 -0.58
CA SER A 133 15.17 -25.22 -1.79
C SER A 133 13.77 -25.81 -1.68
N LEU A 134 13.06 -25.76 -2.80
CA LEU A 134 11.76 -26.38 -3.01
C LEU A 134 11.76 -27.05 -4.39
N VAL A 135 11.55 -28.36 -4.41
CA VAL A 135 11.48 -29.16 -5.65
C VAL A 135 10.32 -30.15 -5.56
N LYS A 136 9.74 -30.51 -6.71
CA LYS A 136 8.72 -31.58 -6.78
C LYS A 136 9.35 -32.79 -7.49
N LYS A 137 9.23 -33.97 -6.88
CA LYS A 137 9.66 -35.24 -7.44
C LYS A 137 8.69 -36.33 -6.99
N ASP A 138 8.31 -37.21 -7.90
CA ASP A 138 7.41 -38.34 -7.63
C ASP A 138 6.15 -37.92 -6.87
N GLU A 139 5.47 -36.87 -7.38
CA GLU A 139 4.26 -36.25 -6.82
C GLU A 139 4.38 -35.68 -5.41
N LYS A 140 5.57 -35.63 -4.83
CA LYS A 140 5.86 -35.04 -3.52
C LYS A 140 6.75 -33.81 -3.63
N PHE A 141 6.59 -32.91 -2.68
CA PHE A 141 7.45 -31.74 -2.52
C PHE A 141 8.55 -32.01 -1.51
N TYR A 142 9.78 -31.65 -1.86
CA TYR A 142 10.94 -31.75 -1.00
C TYR A 142 11.41 -30.33 -0.62
N ILE A 143 11.42 -30.05 0.68
CA ILE A 143 11.91 -28.79 1.24
C ILE A 143 13.28 -29.08 1.89
N ASN A 144 14.26 -28.26 1.56
CA ASN A 144 15.64 -28.37 2.10
C ASN A 144 16.22 -29.80 1.99
N LYS A 145 15.88 -30.52 0.91
CA LYS A 145 16.26 -31.88 0.53
C LYS A 145 15.53 -33.00 1.30
N ASP A 146 15.28 -32.85 2.60
CA ASP A 146 14.90 -33.99 3.48
C ASP A 146 13.44 -33.96 3.94
N GLN A 147 12.79 -32.79 3.92
CA GLN A 147 11.43 -32.66 4.40
C GLN A 147 10.43 -32.88 3.26
N VAL A 148 9.54 -33.87 3.43
CA VAL A 148 8.62 -34.32 2.36
C VAL A 148 7.18 -33.95 2.69
N TYR A 149 6.50 -33.33 1.71
CA TYR A 149 5.12 -32.85 1.81
C TYR A 149 4.28 -33.25 0.61
N ASP A 150 2.98 -33.36 0.83
CA ASP A 150 1.99 -33.63 -0.23
C ASP A 150 1.65 -32.32 -0.99
N LYS A 151 1.49 -31.23 -0.25
CA LYS A 151 1.11 -29.92 -0.78
C LYS A 151 1.99 -28.82 -0.15
N VAL A 152 2.20 -27.72 -0.88
CA VAL A 152 2.98 -26.57 -0.42
C VAL A 152 2.25 -25.28 -0.71
N ILE A 153 2.17 -24.38 0.29
CA ILE A 153 1.67 -23.02 0.14
C ILE A 153 2.84 -22.03 0.30
N VAL A 154 3.10 -21.23 -0.71
CA VAL A 154 4.12 -20.18 -0.70
C VAL A 154 3.47 -18.83 -0.34
N ALA A 155 3.81 -18.30 0.84
CA ALA A 155 3.24 -17.08 1.43
C ALA A 155 4.36 -16.11 1.89
N THR A 156 5.45 -16.03 1.12
CA THR A 156 6.71 -15.37 1.49
C THR A 156 6.69 -13.85 1.42
N GLY A 157 5.58 -13.24 0.97
CA GLY A 157 5.50 -11.80 0.71
C GLY A 157 6.31 -11.36 -0.52
N GLY A 158 6.51 -10.05 -0.65
CA GLY A 158 7.24 -9.44 -1.76
C GLY A 158 8.72 -9.18 -1.46
N ILE A 159 9.20 -7.99 -1.89
CA ILE A 159 10.59 -7.52 -1.66
C ILE A 159 10.66 -6.17 -0.92
N SER A 160 9.55 -5.67 -0.42
CA SER A 160 9.51 -4.45 0.37
C SER A 160 9.77 -4.76 1.86
N TYR A 161 10.43 -3.84 2.58
CA TYR A 161 10.84 -4.05 3.98
C TYR A 161 11.63 -5.35 4.19
N GLN A 162 12.70 -5.55 3.43
CA GLN A 162 13.50 -6.79 3.44
C GLN A 162 13.97 -7.22 4.85
N GLY A 163 14.22 -6.27 5.74
CA GLY A 163 14.57 -6.55 7.15
C GLY A 163 13.48 -7.30 7.94
N THR A 164 12.26 -7.40 7.40
CA THR A 164 11.17 -8.19 7.99
C THR A 164 11.09 -9.62 7.43
N GLY A 165 11.95 -9.99 6.48
CA GLY A 165 12.00 -11.30 5.88
C GLY A 165 11.43 -11.39 4.46
N SER A 166 10.85 -10.32 3.90
CA SER A 166 10.34 -10.28 2.53
C SER A 166 11.48 -10.05 1.52
N THR A 167 12.23 -11.11 1.19
CA THR A 167 13.45 -11.06 0.36
C THR A 167 13.26 -11.62 -1.04
N GLY A 168 12.00 -11.93 -1.44
CA GLY A 168 11.67 -12.41 -2.78
C GLY A 168 11.92 -13.91 -2.99
N ASP A 169 11.99 -14.71 -1.94
CA ASP A 169 12.24 -16.15 -2.05
C ASP A 169 11.15 -16.87 -2.82
N GLY A 170 9.88 -16.45 -2.69
CA GLY A 170 8.76 -17.01 -3.45
C GLY A 170 8.92 -16.89 -4.96
N TYR A 171 9.55 -15.82 -5.44
CA TYR A 171 9.83 -15.65 -6.86
C TYR A 171 10.93 -16.61 -7.35
N LYS A 172 11.90 -16.93 -6.50
CA LYS A 172 12.92 -17.96 -6.81
C LYS A 172 12.25 -19.34 -6.91
N PHE A 173 11.35 -19.66 -6.00
CA PHE A 173 10.59 -20.93 -6.06
C PHE A 173 9.71 -20.98 -7.30
N ALA A 174 8.97 -19.93 -7.62
CA ALA A 174 8.15 -19.85 -8.83
C ALA A 174 8.98 -20.11 -10.10
N LYS A 175 10.17 -19.49 -10.19
CA LYS A 175 11.10 -19.67 -11.32
C LYS A 175 11.53 -21.14 -11.48
N ASN A 176 11.79 -21.86 -10.38
CA ASN A 176 12.16 -23.28 -10.43
C ASN A 176 11.06 -24.16 -11.04
N PHE A 177 9.80 -23.74 -10.92
CA PHE A 177 8.63 -24.41 -11.51
C PHE A 177 8.17 -23.78 -12.84
N SER A 178 8.97 -22.93 -13.46
CA SER A 178 8.63 -22.21 -14.69
C SER A 178 7.32 -21.42 -14.60
N ILE A 179 6.97 -20.92 -13.40
CA ILE A 179 5.86 -20.04 -13.14
C ILE A 179 6.33 -18.61 -13.38
N LYS A 180 5.59 -17.86 -14.20
CA LYS A 180 5.94 -16.49 -14.59
C LYS A 180 5.74 -15.50 -13.46
N THR A 181 6.61 -14.49 -13.43
CA THR A 181 6.49 -13.32 -12.57
C THR A 181 6.43 -12.07 -13.42
N THR A 182 5.69 -11.07 -12.98
CA THR A 182 5.68 -9.72 -13.57
C THR A 182 6.80 -8.87 -12.97
N ASP A 183 7.13 -7.73 -13.58
CA ASP A 183 8.14 -6.81 -13.06
C ASP A 183 7.76 -6.31 -11.67
N LEU A 184 8.71 -6.38 -10.75
CA LEU A 184 8.55 -5.89 -9.41
C LEU A 184 8.84 -4.38 -9.34
N LYS A 185 7.93 -3.61 -8.77
CA LYS A 185 8.05 -2.17 -8.58
C LYS A 185 7.72 -1.80 -7.14
N ALA A 186 8.22 -0.66 -6.70
CA ALA A 186 7.80 -0.07 -5.44
C ALA A 186 6.34 0.38 -5.52
N GLY A 187 5.54 0.07 -4.51
CA GLY A 187 4.18 0.55 -4.36
C GLY A 187 3.98 1.26 -3.02
N LEU A 188 3.09 2.25 -2.99
CA LEU A 188 2.79 3.06 -1.80
C LEU A 188 4.06 3.67 -1.17
N ILE A 189 4.74 4.53 -1.94
CA ILE A 189 6.06 5.03 -1.61
C ILE A 189 6.12 6.56 -1.77
N PRO A 190 6.96 7.29 -1.02
CA PRO A 190 7.20 8.70 -1.25
C PRO A 190 7.77 9.00 -2.64
N ILE A 191 7.62 10.25 -3.09
CA ILE A 191 8.12 10.74 -4.37
C ILE A 191 9.24 11.76 -4.10
N GLU A 192 10.41 11.58 -4.74
CA GLU A 192 11.47 12.56 -4.76
C GLU A 192 11.20 13.64 -5.81
N LEU A 193 11.46 14.89 -5.45
CA LEU A 193 11.33 16.07 -6.29
C LEU A 193 12.68 16.78 -6.45
N ASN A 194 12.84 17.53 -7.56
CA ASN A 194 14.06 18.29 -7.84
C ASN A 194 13.93 19.78 -7.50
N ASP A 195 12.78 20.24 -7.00
CA ASP A 195 12.56 21.66 -6.72
C ASP A 195 13.36 22.12 -5.50
N ASP A 196 14.07 23.25 -5.62
CA ASP A 196 14.95 23.79 -4.57
C ASP A 196 14.21 24.15 -3.28
N PHE A 197 12.94 24.59 -3.40
CA PHE A 197 12.11 25.00 -2.27
C PHE A 197 11.65 23.81 -1.37
N ILE A 198 11.83 22.57 -1.78
CA ILE A 198 11.35 21.39 -1.05
C ILE A 198 11.94 21.31 0.36
N LYS A 199 13.22 21.65 0.52
CA LYS A 199 13.89 21.60 1.82
C LYS A 199 13.27 22.59 2.82
N ASP A 200 12.86 23.76 2.35
CA ASP A 200 12.25 24.80 3.18
C ASP A 200 10.83 24.40 3.61
N LEU A 201 10.15 23.58 2.81
CA LEU A 201 8.83 23.06 3.10
C LEU A 201 8.83 21.83 4.02
N GLN A 202 9.99 21.29 4.39
CA GLN A 202 10.06 20.09 5.24
C GLN A 202 9.16 20.22 6.49
N GLY A 203 8.35 19.17 6.73
CA GLY A 203 7.42 19.08 7.86
C GLY A 203 6.08 19.77 7.62
N LEU A 204 5.90 20.51 6.52
CA LEU A 204 4.61 21.10 6.18
C LEU A 204 3.64 20.01 5.74
N ALA A 205 2.55 19.84 6.49
CA ALA A 205 1.43 18.99 6.13
C ALA A 205 0.28 19.83 5.57
N LEU A 206 -0.20 19.45 4.40
CA LEU A 206 -1.37 20.06 3.76
C LEU A 206 -2.55 19.12 3.88
N LYS A 207 -3.71 19.68 4.18
CA LYS A 207 -5.00 18.99 4.19
C LYS A 207 -5.85 19.49 3.03
N ASN A 208 -6.69 18.62 2.49
CA ASN A 208 -7.65 18.99 1.44
C ASN A 208 -6.97 19.63 0.22
N VAL A 209 -5.90 19.04 -0.25
CA VAL A 209 -5.23 19.37 -1.52
C VAL A 209 -5.47 18.28 -2.55
N GLU A 210 -5.20 18.58 -3.81
CA GLU A 210 -5.34 17.64 -4.89
C GLU A 210 -3.99 17.48 -5.61
N LEU A 211 -3.43 16.26 -5.55
CA LEU A 211 -2.23 15.90 -6.29
C LEU A 211 -2.63 15.37 -7.67
N ILE A 212 -2.08 15.97 -8.71
CA ILE A 212 -2.42 15.67 -10.10
C ILE A 212 -1.19 15.10 -10.79
N ALA A 213 -1.32 13.95 -11.44
CA ALA A 213 -0.30 13.40 -12.33
C ALA A 213 -0.80 13.36 -13.78
N GLU A 214 0.02 13.84 -14.70
CA GLU A 214 -0.13 13.66 -16.13
C GLU A 214 1.02 12.76 -16.61
N PHE A 215 0.71 11.67 -17.36
CA PHE A 215 1.71 10.67 -17.77
C PHE A 215 1.29 9.94 -19.04
N ASP A 216 2.18 9.16 -19.65
CA ASP A 216 1.93 8.32 -20.84
C ASP A 216 1.15 9.06 -21.94
N LYS A 217 1.64 10.24 -22.34
CA LYS A 217 1.14 11.09 -23.43
C LYS A 217 -0.24 11.76 -23.24
N LYS A 218 -1.14 11.29 -22.38
CA LYS A 218 -2.44 11.97 -22.14
C LYS A 218 -3.21 11.40 -20.93
N LYS A 219 -2.68 10.41 -20.24
CA LYS A 219 -3.33 9.90 -19.02
C LYS A 219 -3.24 10.93 -17.92
N LYS A 220 -4.29 11.06 -17.15
CA LYS A 220 -4.37 11.93 -15.98
C LYS A 220 -4.95 11.15 -14.82
N HIS A 221 -4.35 11.31 -13.66
CA HIS A 221 -4.89 10.81 -12.40
C HIS A 221 -4.83 11.90 -11.35
N THR A 222 -5.77 11.89 -10.43
CA THR A 222 -5.92 12.92 -9.40
C THR A 222 -6.25 12.27 -8.07
N GLU A 223 -5.53 12.66 -7.02
CA GLU A 223 -5.73 12.20 -5.65
C GLU A 223 -6.02 13.37 -4.72
N PHE A 224 -7.17 13.34 -4.05
CA PHE A 224 -7.57 14.35 -3.07
C PHE A 224 -7.27 13.87 -1.64
N GLY A 225 -6.71 14.75 -0.80
CA GLY A 225 -6.51 14.44 0.62
C GLY A 225 -5.33 15.15 1.26
N GLU A 226 -4.55 14.41 2.05
CA GLU A 226 -3.44 14.92 2.83
C GLU A 226 -2.10 14.64 2.14
N LEU A 227 -1.25 15.68 2.09
CA LEU A 227 0.11 15.62 1.57
C LEU A 227 1.09 16.16 2.61
N LEU A 228 2.26 15.54 2.72
CA LEU A 228 3.34 15.95 3.61
C LEU A 228 4.60 16.26 2.77
N PHE A 229 5.17 17.45 2.95
CA PHE A 229 6.50 17.77 2.43
C PHE A 229 7.59 17.18 3.33
N THR A 230 8.57 16.53 2.72
CA THR A 230 9.78 15.97 3.36
C THR A 230 11.00 16.72 2.87
N HIS A 231 12.18 16.44 3.40
CA HIS A 231 13.43 17.06 2.95
C HIS A 231 13.85 16.65 1.52
N PHE A 232 13.27 15.60 0.95
CA PHE A 232 13.60 15.10 -0.40
C PHE A 232 12.45 15.22 -1.41
N GLY A 233 11.24 15.58 -0.98
CA GLY A 233 10.07 15.61 -1.85
C GLY A 233 8.77 15.56 -1.07
N ILE A 234 7.86 14.67 -1.46
CA ILE A 234 6.52 14.56 -0.92
C ILE A 234 6.18 13.15 -0.46
N SER A 235 5.30 13.06 0.55
CA SER A 235 4.75 11.84 1.12
C SER A 235 3.31 12.08 1.60
N GLY A 236 2.73 11.15 2.32
CA GLY A 236 1.36 11.23 2.82
C GLY A 236 0.38 10.41 1.98
N PRO A 237 -0.87 10.24 2.43
CA PRO A 237 -1.83 9.31 1.82
C PRO A 237 -2.02 9.51 0.31
N THR A 238 -2.24 10.75 -0.15
CA THR A 238 -2.41 11.06 -1.58
C THR A 238 -1.17 10.69 -2.41
N VAL A 239 0.01 10.94 -1.87
CA VAL A 239 1.27 10.64 -2.55
C VAL A 239 1.53 9.14 -2.64
N LEU A 240 1.25 8.40 -1.56
CA LEU A 240 1.38 6.95 -1.54
C LEU A 240 0.46 6.29 -2.57
N THR A 241 -0.81 6.72 -2.65
CA THR A 241 -1.74 6.24 -3.68
C THR A 241 -1.25 6.62 -5.07
N MET A 242 -0.91 7.89 -5.29
CA MET A 242 -0.39 8.37 -6.58
C MET A 242 0.84 7.58 -7.03
N SER A 243 1.78 7.30 -6.13
CA SER A 243 3.00 6.55 -6.45
C SER A 243 2.70 5.15 -7.01
N ASN A 244 1.64 4.52 -6.52
CA ASN A 244 1.21 3.20 -7.02
C ASN A 244 0.61 3.26 -8.42
N VAL A 245 -0.08 4.37 -8.75
CA VAL A 245 -0.64 4.60 -10.10
C VAL A 245 0.47 4.86 -11.12
N ILE A 246 1.51 5.63 -10.74
CA ILE A 246 2.56 6.06 -11.67
C ILE A 246 3.80 5.17 -11.68
N ASN A 247 3.87 4.10 -10.88
CA ASN A 247 5.10 3.29 -10.71
C ASN A 247 5.57 2.55 -11.98
N ARG A 248 4.74 2.52 -13.02
CA ARG A 248 5.05 1.96 -14.35
C ARG A 248 4.88 2.99 -15.48
N ALA A 249 4.59 4.24 -15.12
CA ALA A 249 4.33 5.29 -16.08
C ALA A 249 5.64 5.94 -16.59
N ASN A 250 5.56 6.56 -17.77
CA ASN A 250 6.62 7.35 -18.36
C ASN A 250 6.18 8.81 -18.52
N ASN A 251 7.15 9.73 -18.67
CA ASN A 251 6.87 11.15 -18.90
C ASN A 251 5.95 11.79 -17.86
N ILE A 252 6.24 11.53 -16.59
CA ILE A 252 5.41 11.95 -15.45
C ILE A 252 5.60 13.45 -15.23
N LYS A 253 4.47 14.18 -15.15
CA LYS A 253 4.38 15.58 -14.71
C LYS A 253 3.47 15.63 -13.51
N LEU A 254 3.93 16.25 -12.43
CA LEU A 254 3.16 16.38 -11.20
C LEU A 254 2.75 17.84 -10.98
N TYR A 255 1.56 18.02 -10.47
CA TYR A 255 1.01 19.32 -10.08
C TYR A 255 0.24 19.20 -8.78
N LEU A 256 0.18 20.29 -8.04
CA LEU A 256 -0.55 20.37 -6.79
C LEU A 256 -1.58 21.50 -6.85
N ASP A 257 -2.86 21.17 -6.68
CA ASP A 257 -3.91 22.14 -6.44
C ASP A 257 -4.05 22.36 -4.93
N LEU A 258 -3.71 23.56 -4.50
CA LEU A 258 -3.73 23.95 -3.09
C LEU A 258 -5.12 24.32 -2.57
N LYS A 259 -6.08 24.57 -3.47
CA LYS A 259 -7.44 25.02 -3.16
C LYS A 259 -8.48 24.34 -4.06
N PRO A 260 -8.61 23.00 -4.02
CA PRO A 260 -9.49 22.27 -4.95
C PRO A 260 -10.97 22.64 -4.83
N ALA A 261 -11.41 23.07 -3.65
CA ALA A 261 -12.80 23.55 -3.44
C ALA A 261 -13.13 24.87 -4.16
N LEU A 262 -12.12 25.63 -4.61
CA LEU A 262 -12.30 26.89 -5.33
C LEU A 262 -11.90 26.68 -6.80
N ASP A 263 -12.84 26.93 -7.71
CA ASP A 263 -12.50 27.07 -9.14
C ASP A 263 -11.71 28.35 -9.38
N PHE A 264 -11.22 28.55 -10.60
CA PHE A 264 -10.39 29.69 -10.97
C PHE A 264 -11.07 31.02 -10.63
N GLN A 265 -12.34 31.17 -10.97
CA GLN A 265 -13.07 32.43 -10.77
C GLN A 265 -13.34 32.71 -9.28
N LYS A 266 -13.71 31.67 -8.52
CA LYS A 266 -13.93 31.83 -7.07
C LYS A 266 -12.61 32.18 -6.35
N LEU A 267 -11.50 31.60 -6.76
CA LEU A 267 -10.18 31.92 -6.19
C LEU A 267 -9.74 33.32 -6.59
N ASP A 268 -9.95 33.75 -7.82
CA ASP A 268 -9.66 35.12 -8.27
C ASP A 268 -10.49 36.16 -7.48
N ASN A 269 -11.78 35.91 -7.31
CA ASN A 269 -12.67 36.75 -6.49
C ASN A 269 -12.23 36.77 -5.02
N ARG A 270 -11.72 35.68 -4.50
CA ARG A 270 -11.17 35.61 -3.13
C ARG A 270 -9.90 36.48 -3.01
N LEU A 271 -8.98 36.38 -3.96
CA LEU A 271 -7.78 37.23 -3.99
C LEU A 271 -8.14 38.71 -4.13
N LEU A 272 -9.10 39.08 -4.94
CA LEU A 272 -9.59 40.47 -5.05
C LEU A 272 -10.03 41.02 -3.70
N ARG A 273 -10.83 40.27 -2.94
CA ARG A 273 -11.27 40.68 -1.59
C ARG A 273 -10.12 40.80 -0.60
N ASP A 274 -9.21 39.81 -0.62
CA ASP A 274 -8.04 39.83 0.26
C ASP A 274 -7.11 41.00 -0.08
N PHE A 275 -6.89 41.29 -1.36
CA PHE A 275 -6.11 42.46 -1.83
C PHE A 275 -6.75 43.81 -1.48
N ASP A 276 -8.08 43.87 -1.50
CA ASP A 276 -8.79 45.09 -1.07
C ASP A 276 -8.58 45.37 0.43
N ASN A 277 -8.57 44.32 1.25
CA ASN A 277 -8.30 44.42 2.69
C ASN A 277 -6.82 44.74 3.00
N TYR A 278 -5.88 44.43 2.09
CA TYR A 278 -4.45 44.54 2.33
C TYR A 278 -3.75 45.48 1.34
N LYS A 279 -4.45 46.49 0.77
CA LYS A 279 -3.98 47.41 -0.29
C LYS A 279 -2.55 47.94 -0.14
N ASN A 280 -2.18 48.31 1.09
CA ASN A 280 -0.89 48.94 1.38
C ASN A 280 0.16 47.96 1.91
N LYS A 281 -0.14 46.65 1.94
CA LYS A 281 0.84 45.63 2.34
C LYS A 281 1.60 45.08 1.14
N ILE A 282 2.78 44.54 1.40
CA ILE A 282 3.47 43.71 0.40
C ILE A 282 2.74 42.39 0.21
N ILE A 283 2.80 41.84 -1.00
CA ILE A 283 2.04 40.66 -1.40
C ILE A 283 2.34 39.41 -0.53
N SER A 284 3.59 39.28 -0.07
CA SER A 284 3.95 38.15 0.82
C SER A 284 3.14 38.15 2.11
N ASN A 285 2.75 39.30 2.66
CA ASN A 285 1.95 39.41 3.87
C ASN A 285 0.43 39.35 3.60
N ALA A 286 0.04 39.56 2.33
CA ALA A 286 -1.38 39.51 1.96
C ALA A 286 -1.92 38.12 1.66
N LEU A 287 -1.06 37.10 1.60
CA LEU A 287 -1.41 35.71 1.33
C LEU A 287 -1.50 34.84 2.58
N ASP A 288 -1.19 35.37 3.77
CA ASP A 288 -1.17 34.61 5.04
C ASP A 288 -2.51 33.97 5.38
N ASP A 289 -3.66 34.60 5.01
CA ASP A 289 -5.00 34.06 5.22
C ASP A 289 -5.40 32.98 4.21
N LEU A 290 -4.65 32.87 3.12
CA LEU A 290 -4.94 31.94 2.04
C LEU A 290 -4.00 30.72 2.03
N LEU A 291 -2.71 30.92 2.29
CA LEU A 291 -1.66 29.93 2.17
C LEU A 291 -0.88 29.77 3.49
N PRO A 292 -0.40 28.56 3.81
CA PRO A 292 0.60 28.41 4.87
C PRO A 292 1.84 29.26 4.59
N LYS A 293 2.35 29.96 5.59
CA LYS A 293 3.46 30.91 5.46
C LYS A 293 4.67 30.36 4.69
N LYS A 294 5.04 29.09 4.91
CA LYS A 294 6.13 28.43 4.18
C LYS A 294 5.91 28.31 2.66
N LEU A 295 4.65 28.30 2.20
CA LEU A 295 4.32 28.20 0.77
C LEU A 295 4.28 29.56 0.06
N VAL A 296 4.20 30.67 0.78
CA VAL A 296 4.03 32.00 0.17
C VAL A 296 5.16 32.32 -0.80
N ASP A 297 6.40 32.25 -0.33
CA ASP A 297 7.57 32.58 -1.16
C ASP A 297 7.74 31.67 -2.39
N PRO A 298 7.65 30.31 -2.27
CA PRO A 298 7.67 29.45 -3.44
C PRO A 298 6.57 29.75 -4.46
N ILE A 299 5.34 30.00 -4.01
CA ILE A 299 4.20 30.31 -4.88
C ILE A 299 4.41 31.64 -5.59
N LEU A 300 4.86 32.67 -4.88
CA LEU A 300 5.14 33.98 -5.46
C LEU A 300 6.26 33.90 -6.53
N LYS A 301 7.35 33.20 -6.24
CA LYS A 301 8.43 32.98 -7.22
C LYS A 301 7.95 32.26 -8.48
N LEU A 302 7.16 31.18 -8.32
CA LEU A 302 6.57 30.44 -9.44
C LEU A 302 5.59 31.28 -10.27
N ALA A 303 4.89 32.24 -9.63
CA ALA A 303 3.99 33.19 -10.30
C ALA A 303 4.70 34.45 -10.86
N GLY A 304 6.03 34.51 -10.77
CA GLY A 304 6.82 35.62 -11.31
C GLY A 304 6.82 36.91 -10.46
N PHE A 305 6.60 36.76 -9.15
CA PHE A 305 6.69 37.87 -8.19
C PHE A 305 8.05 37.88 -7.47
N SER A 306 8.50 39.08 -7.09
CA SER A 306 9.66 39.25 -6.21
C SER A 306 9.31 39.05 -4.72
N GLY A 307 8.03 39.13 -4.39
CA GLY A 307 7.49 39.09 -3.03
C GLY A 307 7.45 40.45 -2.33
N LYS A 308 7.98 41.50 -2.96
CA LYS A 308 8.06 42.88 -2.44
C LYS A 308 7.06 43.85 -3.06
N GLU A 309 6.30 43.39 -4.06
CA GLU A 309 5.29 44.20 -4.73
C GLU A 309 4.20 44.62 -3.75
N VAL A 310 3.75 45.85 -3.84
CA VAL A 310 2.61 46.34 -3.05
C VAL A 310 1.32 45.88 -3.73
N VAL A 311 0.37 45.42 -2.93
CA VAL A 311 -0.85 44.76 -3.40
C VAL A 311 -1.66 45.61 -4.39
N ASN A 312 -1.74 46.92 -4.17
CA ASN A 312 -2.46 47.86 -5.06
C ASN A 312 -1.82 48.06 -6.43
N GLU A 313 -0.55 47.66 -6.63
CA GLU A 313 0.14 47.73 -7.91
C GLU A 313 0.02 46.45 -8.75
N ILE A 314 -0.65 45.41 -8.21
CA ILE A 314 -0.75 44.11 -8.88
C ILE A 314 -1.80 44.19 -9.99
N THR A 315 -1.36 43.96 -11.23
CA THR A 315 -2.26 43.93 -12.39
C THR A 315 -3.14 42.68 -12.38
N LYS A 316 -4.22 42.71 -13.15
CA LYS A 316 -5.12 41.57 -13.33
C LYS A 316 -4.38 40.35 -13.87
N GLU A 317 -3.46 40.53 -14.82
CA GLU A 317 -2.67 39.47 -15.43
C GLU A 317 -1.78 38.77 -14.37
N LYS A 318 -1.03 39.54 -13.58
CA LYS A 318 -0.21 39.00 -12.49
C LYS A 318 -1.06 38.24 -11.45
N ARG A 319 -2.23 38.79 -11.07
CA ARG A 319 -3.14 38.11 -10.17
C ARG A 319 -3.65 36.78 -10.75
N HIS A 320 -3.99 36.74 -12.05
CA HIS A 320 -4.38 35.51 -12.72
C HIS A 320 -3.23 34.50 -12.77
N ASP A 321 -1.97 34.92 -12.93
CA ASP A 321 -0.83 34.02 -12.89
C ASP A 321 -0.65 33.41 -11.49
N LEU A 322 -0.87 34.19 -10.43
CA LEU A 322 -0.91 33.69 -9.06
C LEU A 322 -2.03 32.63 -8.88
N VAL A 323 -3.23 32.91 -9.38
CA VAL A 323 -4.34 31.93 -9.35
C VAL A 323 -3.95 30.63 -10.07
N LYS A 324 -3.36 30.73 -11.27
CA LYS A 324 -2.91 29.53 -12.01
C LYS A 324 -1.92 28.69 -11.20
N VAL A 325 -0.95 29.32 -10.56
CA VAL A 325 0.04 28.61 -9.74
C VAL A 325 -0.61 27.96 -8.52
N ILE A 326 -1.49 28.65 -7.82
CA ILE A 326 -2.21 28.07 -6.67
C ILE A 326 -3.08 26.87 -7.08
N LYS A 327 -3.70 26.93 -8.27
CA LYS A 327 -4.54 25.86 -8.80
C LYS A 327 -3.77 24.72 -9.45
N LYS A 328 -2.56 24.96 -9.93
CA LYS A 328 -1.75 23.97 -10.63
C LYS A 328 -0.26 24.23 -10.39
N MET A 329 0.15 24.21 -9.12
CA MET A 329 1.56 24.37 -8.73
C MET A 329 2.39 23.24 -9.33
N PRO A 330 3.38 23.52 -10.20
CA PRO A 330 4.23 22.49 -10.77
C PRO A 330 5.16 21.90 -9.70
N LEU A 331 5.35 20.57 -9.79
CA LEU A 331 6.29 19.81 -8.96
C LEU A 331 7.22 19.02 -9.88
N SER A 332 8.51 19.22 -9.76
CA SER A 332 9.54 18.60 -10.62
C SER A 332 9.81 17.17 -10.19
N TYR A 333 9.03 16.22 -10.73
CA TYR A 333 9.21 14.79 -10.46
C TYR A 333 10.64 14.34 -10.79
N LYS A 334 11.31 13.70 -9.83
CA LYS A 334 12.63 13.11 -10.00
C LYS A 334 12.53 11.59 -10.17
N LYS A 335 12.04 10.91 -9.16
CA LYS A 335 11.84 9.44 -9.14
C LYS A 335 10.94 9.03 -7.97
N LEU A 336 10.50 7.79 -7.98
CA LEU A 336 10.00 7.15 -6.77
C LEU A 336 11.16 6.88 -5.81
N PHE A 337 10.90 6.89 -4.51
CA PHE A 337 11.91 6.56 -3.51
C PHE A 337 12.38 5.10 -3.61
N ASP A 338 13.34 4.66 -2.79
CA ASP A 338 13.91 3.31 -2.86
C ASP A 338 12.89 2.23 -2.48
N ILE A 339 12.86 1.11 -3.22
CA ILE A 339 11.92 0.01 -3.03
C ILE A 339 12.00 -0.61 -1.63
N ASN A 340 13.15 -0.53 -0.97
CA ASN A 340 13.30 -1.02 0.41
C ASN A 340 12.46 -0.22 1.41
N ALA A 341 12.12 1.03 1.08
CA ALA A 341 11.22 1.88 1.87
C ALA A 341 9.76 1.80 1.43
N ALA A 342 9.44 1.03 0.38
CA ALA A 342 8.08 0.85 -0.10
C ALA A 342 7.22 0.09 0.92
N ILE A 343 5.97 0.51 1.08
CA ILE A 343 5.03 -0.21 1.96
C ILE A 343 4.70 -1.58 1.38
N ILE A 344 4.55 -1.65 0.07
CA ILE A 344 4.22 -2.88 -0.66
C ILE A 344 5.11 -3.07 -1.89
N THR A 345 5.18 -4.30 -2.36
CA THR A 345 5.67 -4.65 -3.69
C THR A 345 4.50 -4.65 -4.66
N SER A 346 4.59 -3.90 -5.76
CA SER A 346 3.66 -3.96 -6.90
C SER A 346 4.25 -4.87 -7.97
N GLY A 347 3.49 -5.86 -8.43
CA GLY A 347 3.98 -6.98 -9.23
C GLY A 347 4.21 -8.22 -8.38
N GLY A 348 4.50 -9.34 -9.03
CA GLY A 348 4.66 -10.62 -8.36
C GLY A 348 4.41 -11.78 -9.31
N ILE A 349 4.00 -12.92 -8.78
CA ILE A 349 3.60 -14.07 -9.58
C ILE A 349 2.41 -13.68 -10.46
N ASP A 350 2.55 -13.90 -11.78
CA ASP A 350 1.48 -13.59 -12.73
C ASP A 350 0.22 -14.39 -12.37
N ILE A 351 -0.85 -13.70 -12.09
CA ILE A 351 -2.14 -14.31 -11.70
C ILE A 351 -2.73 -15.22 -12.76
N LYS A 352 -2.29 -15.11 -14.01
CA LYS A 352 -2.69 -16.02 -15.08
C LYS A 352 -2.16 -17.45 -14.87
N GLU A 353 -1.08 -17.61 -14.10
CA GLU A 353 -0.48 -18.89 -13.73
C GLU A 353 -1.22 -19.56 -12.55
N ILE A 354 -2.14 -18.85 -11.88
CA ILE A 354 -2.80 -19.27 -10.64
C ILE A 354 -4.30 -19.45 -10.88
N ASP A 355 -4.88 -20.45 -10.27
CA ASP A 355 -6.34 -20.63 -10.20
C ASP A 355 -6.92 -19.68 -9.14
N SER A 356 -7.82 -18.79 -9.57
CA SER A 356 -8.41 -17.77 -8.69
C SER A 356 -9.39 -18.35 -7.66
N SER A 357 -9.83 -19.59 -7.82
CA SER A 357 -10.79 -20.25 -6.91
C SER A 357 -10.13 -21.06 -5.80
N THR A 358 -8.84 -21.42 -5.99
CA THR A 358 -8.09 -22.27 -5.04
C THR A 358 -6.75 -21.70 -4.63
N MET A 359 -6.21 -20.71 -5.37
CA MET A 359 -4.84 -20.23 -5.26
C MET A 359 -3.77 -21.25 -5.69
N GLU A 360 -4.14 -22.35 -6.33
CA GLU A 360 -3.23 -23.37 -6.84
C GLU A 360 -2.55 -22.92 -8.13
N ALA A 361 -1.30 -23.29 -8.31
CA ALA A 361 -0.57 -23.07 -9.56
C ALA A 361 -1.10 -23.99 -10.65
N LYS A 362 -1.58 -23.46 -11.78
CA LYS A 362 -2.18 -24.24 -12.87
C LYS A 362 -1.24 -25.29 -13.49
N LYS A 363 0.07 -25.07 -13.42
CA LYS A 363 1.09 -25.94 -13.99
C LYS A 363 1.65 -26.95 -13.03
N VAL A 364 1.43 -26.76 -11.73
CA VAL A 364 2.08 -27.59 -10.70
C VAL A 364 1.04 -27.95 -9.65
N GLU A 365 0.43 -29.10 -9.81
CA GLU A 365 -0.54 -29.61 -8.85
C GLU A 365 0.06 -29.68 -7.43
N GLY A 366 -0.68 -29.20 -6.44
CA GLY A 366 -0.30 -29.19 -5.05
C GLY A 366 0.57 -28.02 -4.62
N LEU A 367 0.89 -27.08 -5.52
CA LEU A 367 1.64 -25.86 -5.22
C LEU A 367 0.70 -24.66 -5.23
N TYR A 368 0.61 -23.96 -4.10
CA TYR A 368 -0.27 -22.80 -3.92
C TYR A 368 0.54 -21.53 -3.64
N PHE A 369 -0.02 -20.37 -4.00
CA PHE A 369 0.57 -19.07 -3.71
C PHE A 369 -0.49 -18.13 -3.14
N CYS A 370 -0.16 -17.40 -2.06
CA CYS A 370 -1.09 -16.45 -1.45
C CYS A 370 -0.39 -15.21 -0.85
N GLY A 371 -1.11 -14.12 -0.73
CA GLY A 371 -0.62 -12.85 -0.20
C GLY A 371 0.20 -12.05 -1.20
N GLU A 372 1.06 -11.17 -0.70
CA GLU A 372 1.84 -10.18 -1.46
C GLU A 372 2.86 -10.79 -2.45
N VAL A 373 3.05 -12.10 -2.46
CA VAL A 373 3.87 -12.79 -3.48
C VAL A 373 3.18 -12.81 -4.86
N LEU A 374 1.86 -12.66 -4.89
CA LEU A 374 1.05 -12.55 -6.12
C LEU A 374 1.12 -11.14 -6.71
N ASP A 375 0.92 -11.00 -8.02
CA ASP A 375 0.75 -9.69 -8.69
C ASP A 375 -0.62 -9.07 -8.34
N LEU A 376 -0.78 -8.77 -7.05
CA LEU A 376 -1.98 -8.19 -6.45
C LEU A 376 -1.56 -7.12 -5.45
N ASP A 377 -1.98 -5.90 -5.68
CA ASP A 377 -1.72 -4.78 -4.79
C ASP A 377 -2.90 -3.80 -4.75
N ALA A 378 -3.09 -3.18 -3.61
CA ALA A 378 -4.17 -2.25 -3.35
C ALA A 378 -3.65 -0.96 -2.71
N PHE A 379 -4.49 0.07 -2.72
CA PHE A 379 -4.20 1.35 -2.07
C PHE A 379 -4.14 1.21 -0.53
N THR A 380 -3.80 2.32 0.13
CA THR A 380 -3.79 2.37 1.59
C THR A 380 -5.21 2.25 2.14
N GLY A 381 -5.37 1.69 3.36
CA GLY A 381 -6.70 1.61 3.98
C GLY A 381 -7.05 0.26 4.60
N GLY A 382 -6.12 -0.71 4.63
CA GLY A 382 -6.33 -2.06 5.14
C GLY A 382 -6.53 -3.12 4.06
N TYR A 383 -6.67 -2.70 2.82
CA TYR A 383 -7.00 -3.58 1.68
C TYR A 383 -5.91 -4.63 1.39
N ASN A 384 -4.62 -4.27 1.47
CA ASN A 384 -3.52 -5.21 1.25
C ASN A 384 -3.47 -6.33 2.31
N LEU A 385 -3.83 -6.02 3.57
CA LEU A 385 -3.94 -7.04 4.60
C LEU A 385 -5.18 -7.92 4.38
N GLN A 386 -6.29 -7.35 3.89
CA GLN A 386 -7.45 -8.16 3.50
C GLN A 386 -7.11 -9.11 2.36
N ILE A 387 -6.43 -8.65 1.31
CA ILE A 387 -5.93 -9.51 0.21
C ILE A 387 -5.10 -10.66 0.78
N ALA A 388 -4.17 -10.36 1.69
CA ALA A 388 -3.32 -11.37 2.30
C ALA A 388 -4.14 -12.41 3.08
N ASN A 389 -5.13 -11.98 3.86
CA ASN A 389 -5.97 -12.86 4.66
C ASN A 389 -6.94 -13.68 3.78
N SER A 390 -7.61 -13.04 2.83
CA SER A 390 -8.58 -13.72 1.97
C SER A 390 -7.92 -14.75 1.04
N THR A 391 -6.77 -14.41 0.44
CA THR A 391 -6.03 -15.37 -0.39
C THR A 391 -5.39 -16.47 0.45
N GLY A 392 -4.92 -16.17 1.66
CA GLY A 392 -4.41 -17.15 2.61
C GLY A 392 -5.52 -18.13 3.07
N PHE A 393 -6.70 -17.60 3.41
CA PHE A 393 -7.89 -18.40 3.69
C PHE A 393 -8.17 -19.37 2.55
N LEU A 394 -8.30 -18.82 1.31
CA LEU A 394 -8.69 -19.60 0.15
C LEU A 394 -7.67 -20.71 -0.16
N ALA A 395 -6.37 -20.40 -0.12
CA ALA A 395 -5.31 -21.40 -0.31
C ALA A 395 -5.37 -22.52 0.72
N GLY A 396 -5.48 -22.17 2.00
CA GLY A 396 -5.56 -23.19 3.08
C GLY A 396 -6.84 -24.01 3.04
N ASN A 397 -7.98 -23.37 2.80
CA ASN A 397 -9.29 -24.00 2.79
C ASN A 397 -9.50 -24.92 1.58
N SER A 398 -8.80 -24.68 0.47
CA SER A 398 -8.87 -25.51 -0.73
C SER A 398 -8.14 -26.85 -0.59
N ILE A 399 -7.32 -27.02 0.44
CA ILE A 399 -6.61 -28.29 0.70
C ILE A 399 -7.49 -29.15 1.63
N THR A 400 -8.34 -29.98 1.01
CA THR A 400 -9.19 -30.95 1.71
C THR A 400 -8.55 -32.33 1.65
N ASN A 401 -8.69 -33.11 2.75
CA ASN A 401 -8.19 -34.47 2.83
C ASN A 401 -9.02 -35.42 1.95
#